data_9cd0b81ac6e37f442828dd2571750d6b
#
_entry.id   9cd0b81ac6e37f442828dd2571750d6b
#
_cell.length_a   1.000
_cell.length_b   1.000
_cell.length_c   1.000
_cell.angle_alpha   90.00
_cell.angle_beta   90.00
_cell.angle_gamma   90.00
#
_symmetry.space_group_name_H-M   'P 1'
#
loop_
_entity.id
_entity.type
_entity.pdbx_description
1 polymer ?
#
loop_
_entity_poly.entity_id
_entity_poly.type
_entity_poly.pdbx_seq_one_letter_code
_entity_poly.pdbx_strand_id
1 'polypeptide(L)'
;MYELTLIIKVLPFYFFKTFLLENMIMSYRVILHHNSIDMEQLKHECGVAMVRLLKPLEYYQHKYGTWMWGLNKLYLLMEKQHNRGQEGAGMACVKLNASSGEEYMFRERAIGTNAISEIFNTIHHHYSSLKKEQLQDALLAEQTLPFAGELYMGHLRYSTTGKSGLDYIHPFLRRNNYRAKNLAVCGNFNLTNVDEIFACISAEGQHPRKYADTYIILEQLGHRLDREVERLYKECRNEGWKGRELTARIEERIDLRNVLQTSSPQW
;
A
#
# COMPACT_ATOMS: atom_id res chain seq x y z
N MET A 1 18.93 0.46 -12.73
CA MET A 1 17.76 -0.39 -12.48
C MET A 1 16.86 0.41 -11.55
N TYR A 2 15.74 0.95 -12.04
CA TYR A 2 14.85 1.78 -11.22
C TYR A 2 13.82 0.87 -10.58
N GLU A 3 13.90 0.71 -9.26
CA GLU A 3 12.97 -0.07 -8.48
C GLU A 3 11.65 0.68 -8.33
N LEU A 4 10.54 0.02 -8.67
CA LEU A 4 9.21 0.58 -8.49
C LEU A 4 8.79 0.42 -7.03
N THR A 5 8.95 1.50 -6.26
CA THR A 5 8.46 1.56 -4.88
C THR A 5 7.04 2.09 -4.86
N LEU A 6 6.12 1.31 -4.31
CA LEU A 6 4.73 1.74 -4.14
C LEU A 6 4.46 2.06 -2.68
N ILE A 7 4.32 3.35 -2.40
CA ILE A 7 3.94 3.86 -1.08
C ILE A 7 2.49 4.30 -1.15
N ILE A 8 1.61 3.68 -0.36
CA ILE A 8 0.23 4.11 -0.24
C ILE A 8 0.05 4.88 1.05
N LYS A 9 -0.36 6.12 0.90
CA LYS A 9 -0.92 6.93 1.95
C LYS A 9 -2.44 7.02 1.74
N VAL A 10 -3.19 6.96 2.83
CA VAL A 10 -4.63 7.23 2.82
C VAL A 10 -4.82 8.73 2.71
N LEU A 11 -4.81 9.26 1.49
CA LEU A 11 -5.01 10.68 1.20
C LEU A 11 -6.23 10.92 0.33
N PRO A 12 -6.86 12.11 0.47
CA PRO A 12 -7.95 12.52 -0.40
C PRO A 12 -7.55 12.68 -1.87
N PHE A 13 -8.51 12.65 -2.71
CA PHE A 13 -8.61 12.43 -4.15
C PHE A 13 -7.61 13.13 -5.10
N TYR A 14 -7.00 14.27 -4.74
CA TYR A 14 -6.32 15.14 -5.71
C TYR A 14 -4.84 14.84 -5.95
N PHE A 15 -4.13 14.29 -5.00
CA PHE A 15 -2.66 14.20 -5.06
C PHE A 15 -2.13 12.95 -5.78
N PHE A 16 -2.91 11.89 -5.84
CA PHE A 16 -2.47 10.61 -6.40
C PHE A 16 -2.29 10.62 -7.92
N LYS A 17 -2.98 11.53 -8.62
CA LYS A 17 -2.97 11.60 -10.08
C LYS A 17 -1.62 12.07 -10.64
N THR A 18 -0.95 13.00 -9.98
CA THR A 18 0.29 13.62 -10.47
C THR A 18 1.51 12.73 -10.21
N PHE A 19 1.59 12.10 -9.05
CA PHE A 19 2.77 11.30 -8.67
C PHE A 19 2.88 9.97 -9.46
N LEU A 20 1.77 9.29 -9.72
CA LEU A 20 1.75 8.07 -10.53
C LEU A 20 1.99 8.34 -12.01
N LEU A 21 1.46 9.45 -12.56
CA LEU A 21 1.64 9.76 -13.97
C LEU A 21 3.09 10.11 -14.31
N GLU A 22 3.76 10.91 -13.50
CA GLU A 22 5.15 11.31 -13.75
C GLU A 22 6.13 10.12 -13.67
N ASN A 23 5.94 9.22 -12.71
CA ASN A 23 6.80 8.04 -12.57
C ASN A 23 6.48 6.92 -13.57
N MET A 24 5.22 6.76 -13.98
CA MET A 24 4.85 5.84 -15.08
C MET A 24 5.40 6.31 -16.44
N ILE A 25 5.39 7.61 -16.72
CA ILE A 25 5.92 8.17 -17.98
C ILE A 25 7.44 7.99 -18.05
N MET A 26 8.16 8.14 -16.94
CA MET A 26 9.61 7.89 -16.88
C MET A 26 9.93 6.40 -17.09
N SER A 27 9.15 5.49 -16.52
CA SER A 27 9.31 4.04 -16.71
C SER A 27 9.08 3.60 -18.15
N TYR A 28 8.10 4.18 -18.84
CA TYR A 28 7.83 3.87 -20.28
C TYR A 28 8.92 4.39 -21.23
N ARG A 29 9.58 5.51 -20.91
CA ARG A 29 10.68 6.04 -21.76
C ARG A 29 11.96 5.22 -21.71
N VAL A 30 12.23 4.52 -20.63
CA VAL A 30 13.44 3.67 -20.48
C VAL A 30 13.31 2.37 -21.26
N ILE A 31 12.11 1.85 -21.49
CA ILE A 31 11.89 0.57 -22.20
C ILE A 31 12.13 0.68 -23.72
N LEU A 32 12.08 1.89 -24.31
CA LEU A 32 12.19 2.06 -25.76
C LEU A 32 13.62 2.33 -26.29
N HIS A 33 14.66 2.25 -25.46
CA HIS A 33 16.02 2.64 -25.90
C HIS A 33 17.10 1.57 -25.72
N HIS A 34 16.77 0.28 -25.63
CA HIS A 34 17.79 -0.78 -25.64
C HIS A 34 17.42 -1.91 -26.61
N ASN A 35 17.79 -1.69 -27.90
CA ASN A 35 18.01 -2.77 -28.82
C ASN A 35 19.50 -3.20 -28.74
N SER A 36 19.81 -4.08 -27.81
CA SER A 36 20.92 -5.02 -27.92
C SER A 36 20.47 -6.32 -27.26
N ILE A 37 20.43 -7.36 -28.09
CA ILE A 37 20.09 -8.73 -27.70
C ILE A 37 21.24 -9.27 -26.88
N ASP A 38 21.26 -8.98 -25.59
CA ASP A 38 21.86 -9.82 -24.58
C ASP A 38 20.72 -10.58 -23.92
N MET A 39 20.68 -11.88 -24.07
CA MET A 39 19.80 -12.75 -23.30
C MET A 39 20.27 -12.74 -21.83
N GLU A 40 20.14 -11.62 -21.13
CA GLU A 40 20.24 -11.61 -19.69
C GLU A 40 19.19 -12.58 -19.16
N GLN A 41 19.63 -13.58 -18.42
CA GLN A 41 18.72 -14.45 -17.67
C GLN A 41 17.70 -13.58 -16.96
N LEU A 42 16.40 -13.84 -17.23
CA LEU A 42 15.28 -13.15 -16.55
C LEU A 42 15.51 -13.31 -15.04
N LYS A 43 16.03 -12.27 -14.41
CA LYS A 43 16.19 -12.23 -12.96
C LYS A 43 14.79 -12.20 -12.35
N HIS A 44 14.51 -13.16 -11.50
CA HIS A 44 13.28 -13.16 -10.72
C HIS A 44 13.33 -11.98 -9.75
N GLU A 45 12.28 -11.20 -9.71
CA GLU A 45 12.14 -10.02 -8.86
C GLU A 45 10.73 -9.98 -8.28
N CYS A 46 10.55 -9.25 -7.17
CA CYS A 46 9.22 -9.05 -6.58
C CYS A 46 8.24 -8.45 -7.59
N GLY A 47 6.99 -8.89 -7.54
CA GLY A 47 5.89 -8.30 -8.28
C GLY A 47 5.12 -7.29 -7.42
N VAL A 48 4.70 -6.17 -8.00
CA VAL A 48 3.87 -5.16 -7.34
C VAL A 48 2.66 -4.84 -8.21
N ALA A 49 1.48 -4.78 -7.59
CA ALA A 49 0.25 -4.41 -8.27
C ALA A 49 -0.55 -3.40 -7.43
N MET A 50 -1.27 -2.49 -8.10
CA MET A 50 -2.17 -1.56 -7.44
C MET A 50 -3.42 -1.34 -8.28
N VAL A 51 -4.57 -1.27 -7.59
CA VAL A 51 -5.86 -0.92 -8.17
C VAL A 51 -6.49 0.18 -7.35
N ARG A 52 -6.80 1.32 -7.98
CA ARG A 52 -7.58 2.40 -7.41
C ARG A 52 -8.92 2.50 -8.13
N LEU A 53 -10.01 2.37 -7.41
CA LEU A 53 -11.35 2.64 -7.90
C LEU A 53 -11.63 4.14 -7.83
N LEU A 54 -12.08 4.72 -8.95
CA LEU A 54 -12.36 6.16 -9.06
C LEU A 54 -13.84 6.49 -8.88
N LYS A 55 -14.66 5.47 -8.70
CA LYS A 55 -16.10 5.56 -8.47
C LYS A 55 -16.46 4.74 -7.23
N PRO A 56 -17.61 5.03 -6.59
CA PRO A 56 -18.12 4.22 -5.47
C PRO A 56 -18.33 2.75 -5.87
N LEU A 57 -18.33 1.84 -4.90
CA LEU A 57 -18.53 0.41 -5.15
C LEU A 57 -19.86 0.10 -5.85
N GLU A 58 -20.91 0.88 -5.59
CA GLU A 58 -22.22 0.78 -6.26
C GLU A 58 -22.11 0.94 -7.78
N TYR A 59 -21.27 1.85 -8.27
CA TYR A 59 -21.04 2.02 -9.71
C TYR A 59 -20.54 0.71 -10.35
N TYR A 60 -19.61 0.02 -9.67
CA TYR A 60 -19.05 -1.23 -10.16
C TYR A 60 -20.06 -2.37 -10.06
N GLN A 61 -20.87 -2.39 -9.00
CA GLN A 61 -21.99 -3.32 -8.86
C GLN A 61 -22.98 -3.17 -10.03
N HIS A 62 -23.38 -1.96 -10.34
CA HIS A 62 -24.32 -1.72 -11.47
C HIS A 62 -23.70 -2.03 -12.83
N LYS A 63 -22.45 -1.64 -13.05
CA LYS A 63 -21.84 -1.75 -14.37
C LYS A 63 -21.32 -3.15 -14.69
N TYR A 64 -20.78 -3.84 -13.69
CA TYR A 64 -20.08 -5.12 -13.86
C TYR A 64 -20.73 -6.28 -13.09
N GLY A 65 -21.81 -6.04 -12.40
CA GLY A 65 -22.55 -7.05 -11.61
C GLY A 65 -21.88 -7.43 -10.29
N THR A 66 -20.81 -6.72 -9.89
CA THR A 66 -20.11 -7.00 -8.64
C THR A 66 -19.35 -5.78 -8.11
N TRP A 67 -19.51 -5.47 -6.83
CA TRP A 67 -18.69 -4.47 -6.15
C TRP A 67 -17.24 -4.94 -5.94
N MET A 68 -16.99 -6.25 -5.96
CA MET A 68 -15.65 -6.86 -5.84
C MET A 68 -14.77 -6.64 -7.08
N TRP A 69 -15.19 -5.81 -8.03
CA TRP A 69 -14.47 -5.60 -9.28
C TRP A 69 -12.98 -5.21 -9.07
N GLY A 70 -12.71 -4.32 -8.12
CA GLY A 70 -11.33 -3.90 -7.78
C GLY A 70 -10.50 -5.03 -7.20
N LEU A 71 -11.07 -5.80 -6.27
CA LEU A 71 -10.45 -6.98 -5.67
C LEU A 71 -10.12 -8.03 -6.75
N ASN A 72 -11.07 -8.32 -7.63
CA ASN A 72 -10.90 -9.25 -8.74
C ASN A 72 -9.84 -8.78 -9.74
N LYS A 73 -9.74 -7.47 -9.99
CA LYS A 73 -8.67 -6.92 -10.84
C LYS A 73 -7.30 -7.04 -10.18
N LEU A 74 -7.19 -6.82 -8.87
CA LEU A 74 -5.95 -7.06 -8.15
C LEU A 74 -5.52 -8.53 -8.27
N TYR A 75 -6.44 -9.48 -8.04
CA TYR A 75 -6.18 -10.91 -8.23
C TYR A 75 -5.57 -11.19 -9.61
N LEU A 76 -6.20 -10.73 -10.68
CA LEU A 76 -5.72 -10.94 -12.05
C LEU A 76 -4.35 -10.30 -12.31
N LEU A 77 -4.08 -9.13 -11.74
CA LEU A 77 -2.78 -8.48 -11.87
C LEU A 77 -1.67 -9.25 -11.12
N MET A 78 -1.98 -9.80 -9.95
CA MET A 78 -1.06 -10.63 -9.18
C MET A 78 -0.80 -11.96 -9.90
N GLU A 79 -1.84 -12.64 -10.40
CA GLU A 79 -1.70 -13.88 -11.20
C GLU A 79 -0.84 -13.68 -12.46
N LYS A 80 -1.00 -12.56 -13.16
CA LYS A 80 -0.17 -12.23 -14.33
C LYS A 80 1.31 -12.03 -13.98
N GLN A 81 1.63 -11.75 -12.74
CA GLN A 81 2.99 -11.56 -12.24
C GLN A 81 3.48 -12.77 -11.40
N HIS A 82 2.71 -13.86 -11.31
CA HIS A 82 3.02 -15.01 -10.45
C HIS A 82 4.44 -15.55 -10.62
N ASN A 83 4.95 -15.58 -11.85
CA ASN A 83 6.31 -16.03 -12.14
C ASN A 83 7.42 -15.14 -11.57
N ARG A 84 7.10 -13.94 -11.10
CA ARG A 84 8.09 -13.01 -10.53
C ARG A 84 8.38 -13.29 -9.05
N GLY A 85 7.40 -13.80 -8.29
CA GLY A 85 7.60 -14.08 -6.87
C GLY A 85 6.73 -15.23 -6.39
N GLN A 86 7.37 -16.34 -6.03
CA GLN A 86 6.71 -17.59 -5.64
C GLN A 86 6.93 -17.97 -4.17
N GLU A 87 7.64 -17.17 -3.40
CA GLU A 87 7.90 -17.46 -1.98
C GLU A 87 6.73 -17.06 -1.07
N GLY A 88 5.89 -16.18 -1.56
CA GLY A 88 4.71 -15.71 -0.85
C GLY A 88 4.10 -14.48 -1.50
N ALA A 89 2.93 -14.14 -1.05
CA ALA A 89 2.18 -13.00 -1.52
C ALA A 89 1.52 -12.25 -0.37
N GLY A 90 1.15 -11.01 -0.62
CA GLY A 90 0.33 -10.25 0.29
C GLY A 90 -0.46 -9.17 -0.42
N MET A 91 -1.55 -8.79 0.18
CA MET A 91 -2.35 -7.68 -0.28
C MET A 91 -2.79 -6.78 0.86
N ALA A 92 -3.05 -5.53 0.57
CA ALA A 92 -3.75 -4.60 1.44
C ALA A 92 -4.91 -3.95 0.70
N CYS A 93 -5.94 -3.62 1.47
CA CYS A 93 -7.10 -2.86 1.02
C CYS A 93 -7.35 -1.68 1.94
N VAL A 94 -7.75 -0.56 1.37
CA VAL A 94 -8.14 0.63 2.13
C VAL A 94 -9.53 1.09 1.69
N LYS A 95 -10.42 1.26 2.68
CA LYS A 95 -11.69 1.96 2.53
C LYS A 95 -11.45 3.46 2.70
N LEU A 96 -11.70 4.23 1.67
CA LEU A 96 -11.40 5.65 1.70
C LEU A 96 -12.46 6.48 2.43
N ASN A 97 -13.69 6.02 2.43
CA ASN A 97 -14.85 6.71 3.00
C ASN A 97 -15.31 6.15 4.35
N ALA A 98 -14.50 5.28 4.99
CA ALA A 98 -14.85 4.70 6.29
C ALA A 98 -15.10 5.76 7.35
N SER A 99 -16.13 5.52 8.16
CA SER A 99 -16.49 6.38 9.30
C SER A 99 -15.58 6.15 10.50
N SER A 100 -15.56 7.12 11.41
CA SER A 100 -14.85 6.93 12.69
C SER A 100 -15.50 5.77 13.47
N GLY A 101 -14.68 4.86 13.98
CA GLY A 101 -15.13 3.65 14.65
C GLY A 101 -15.14 2.41 13.76
N GLU A 102 -14.90 2.57 12.46
CA GLU A 102 -14.81 1.48 11.50
C GLU A 102 -13.34 1.19 11.13
N GLU A 103 -13.01 -0.10 10.97
CA GLU A 103 -11.72 -0.49 10.40
C GLU A 103 -11.71 -0.17 8.90
N TYR A 104 -10.62 0.41 8.41
CA TYR A 104 -10.49 0.84 7.03
C TYR A 104 -9.22 0.36 6.31
N MET A 105 -8.25 -0.21 7.05
CA MET A 105 -7.05 -0.80 6.47
C MET A 105 -7.01 -2.29 6.75
N PHE A 106 -7.13 -3.09 5.72
CA PHE A 106 -7.10 -4.55 5.78
C PHE A 106 -5.84 -5.07 5.12
N ARG A 107 -5.33 -6.18 5.60
CA ARG A 107 -4.17 -6.87 5.02
C ARG A 107 -4.32 -8.37 5.18
N GLU A 108 -3.99 -9.11 4.10
CA GLU A 108 -3.83 -10.55 4.12
C GLU A 108 -2.51 -10.96 3.49
N ARG A 109 -1.88 -12.04 3.99
CA ARG A 109 -0.57 -12.51 3.53
C ARG A 109 -0.50 -14.02 3.67
N ALA A 110 0.19 -14.66 2.71
CA ALA A 110 0.45 -16.09 2.72
C ALA A 110 1.86 -16.41 2.20
N ILE A 111 2.36 -17.59 2.51
CA ILE A 111 3.69 -18.10 2.15
C ILE A 111 3.52 -19.20 1.12
N GLY A 112 4.50 -19.32 0.23
CA GLY A 112 4.58 -20.41 -0.74
C GLY A 112 3.93 -20.09 -2.08
N THR A 113 4.01 -21.06 -2.98
CA THR A 113 3.63 -20.90 -4.39
C THR A 113 2.13 -20.67 -4.60
N ASN A 114 1.28 -21.14 -3.68
CA ASN A 114 -0.17 -20.98 -3.75
C ASN A 114 -0.68 -19.75 -2.98
N ALA A 115 0.23 -18.88 -2.53
CA ALA A 115 -0.08 -17.76 -1.65
C ALA A 115 -1.18 -16.84 -2.19
N ILE A 116 -1.23 -16.56 -3.50
CA ILE A 116 -2.27 -15.73 -4.11
C ILE A 116 -3.65 -16.36 -3.87
N SER A 117 -3.81 -17.63 -4.27
CA SER A 117 -5.09 -18.34 -4.13
C SER A 117 -5.51 -18.45 -2.65
N GLU A 118 -4.56 -18.69 -1.75
CA GLU A 118 -4.81 -18.78 -0.30
C GLU A 118 -5.36 -17.45 0.25
N ILE A 119 -4.71 -16.33 -0.08
CA ILE A 119 -5.15 -14.99 0.32
C ILE A 119 -6.58 -14.71 -0.14
N PHE A 120 -6.85 -14.91 -1.43
CA PHE A 120 -8.18 -14.59 -1.98
C PHE A 120 -9.26 -15.54 -1.48
N ASN A 121 -8.94 -16.81 -1.23
CA ASN A 121 -9.86 -17.75 -0.57
C ASN A 121 -10.16 -17.31 0.88
N THR A 122 -9.17 -16.89 1.64
CA THR A 122 -9.36 -16.34 2.99
C THR A 122 -10.28 -15.11 2.96
N ILE A 123 -10.06 -14.20 2.02
CA ILE A 123 -10.91 -13.02 1.86
C ILE A 123 -12.35 -13.41 1.49
N HIS A 124 -12.51 -14.31 0.54
CA HIS A 124 -13.84 -14.79 0.13
C HIS A 124 -14.55 -15.55 1.27
N HIS A 125 -13.80 -16.20 2.15
CA HIS A 125 -14.38 -16.87 3.31
C HIS A 125 -15.11 -15.90 4.26
N HIS A 126 -14.65 -14.65 4.39
CA HIS A 126 -15.39 -13.62 5.14
C HIS A 126 -16.79 -13.38 4.60
N TYR A 127 -17.06 -13.70 3.34
CA TYR A 127 -18.33 -13.45 2.66
C TYR A 127 -19.20 -14.71 2.56
N SER A 128 -18.69 -15.88 2.94
CA SER A 128 -19.34 -17.19 2.73
C SER A 128 -20.66 -17.36 3.49
N SER A 129 -20.84 -16.65 4.61
CA SER A 129 -22.07 -16.69 5.41
C SER A 129 -23.16 -15.72 4.94
N LEU A 130 -22.84 -14.86 3.97
CA LEU A 130 -23.77 -13.85 3.49
C LEU A 130 -24.77 -14.44 2.49
N LYS A 131 -26.02 -14.00 2.57
CA LYS A 131 -27.04 -14.29 1.54
C LYS A 131 -26.70 -13.54 0.26
N LYS A 132 -27.20 -14.06 -0.86
CA LYS A 132 -26.96 -13.48 -2.19
C LYS A 132 -27.36 -12.01 -2.28
N GLU A 133 -28.48 -11.65 -1.65
CA GLU A 133 -28.99 -10.28 -1.60
C GLU A 133 -28.05 -9.35 -0.86
N GLN A 134 -27.48 -9.79 0.27
CA GLN A 134 -26.51 -9.04 1.05
C GLN A 134 -25.17 -8.89 0.29
N LEU A 135 -24.77 -9.92 -0.43
CA LEU A 135 -23.56 -9.88 -1.24
C LEU A 135 -23.68 -8.96 -2.47
N GLN A 136 -24.89 -8.66 -2.90
CA GLN A 136 -25.18 -7.73 -4.00
C GLN A 136 -25.33 -6.27 -3.53
N ASP A 137 -25.45 -6.05 -2.22
CA ASP A 137 -25.58 -4.72 -1.64
C ASP A 137 -24.18 -4.09 -1.46
N ALA A 138 -23.83 -3.21 -2.38
CA ALA A 138 -22.53 -2.55 -2.38
C ALA A 138 -22.35 -1.57 -1.21
N LEU A 139 -23.44 -0.90 -0.76
CA LEU A 139 -23.40 0.01 0.39
C LEU A 139 -23.17 -0.77 1.69
N LEU A 140 -23.92 -1.85 1.88
CA LEU A 140 -23.72 -2.74 3.02
C LEU A 140 -22.28 -3.30 3.03
N ALA A 141 -21.78 -3.72 1.86
CA ALA A 141 -20.43 -4.23 1.71
C ALA A 141 -19.39 -3.18 2.11
N GLU A 142 -19.49 -1.96 1.60
CA GLU A 142 -18.57 -0.87 1.91
C GLU A 142 -18.55 -0.56 3.40
N GLN A 143 -19.69 -0.57 4.08
CA GLN A 143 -19.80 -0.27 5.50
C GLN A 143 -19.31 -1.40 6.41
N THR A 144 -19.68 -2.66 6.09
CA THR A 144 -19.55 -3.77 7.05
C THR A 144 -18.50 -4.83 6.68
N LEU A 145 -18.21 -5.02 5.38
CA LEU A 145 -17.36 -6.13 4.98
C LEU A 145 -15.87 -5.75 4.94
N PRO A 146 -14.98 -6.62 5.44
CA PRO A 146 -13.56 -6.45 5.25
C PRO A 146 -13.19 -6.49 3.77
N PHE A 147 -12.13 -5.82 3.36
CA PHE A 147 -11.64 -5.75 1.97
C PHE A 147 -12.63 -5.18 0.92
N ALA A 148 -13.78 -4.65 1.34
CA ALA A 148 -14.69 -3.93 0.48
C ALA A 148 -14.31 -2.44 0.45
N GLY A 149 -13.28 -2.10 -0.30
CA GLY A 149 -12.74 -0.74 -0.36
C GLY A 149 -12.42 -0.30 -1.79
N GLU A 150 -11.78 0.87 -1.93
CA GLU A 150 -11.51 1.48 -3.23
C GLU A 150 -10.04 1.46 -3.62
N LEU A 151 -9.15 1.14 -2.68
CA LEU A 151 -7.72 1.11 -2.95
C LEU A 151 -7.14 -0.23 -2.53
N TYR A 152 -6.48 -0.89 -3.48
CA TYR A 152 -5.88 -2.20 -3.30
C TYR A 152 -4.41 -2.18 -3.71
N MET A 153 -3.57 -2.87 -2.93
CA MET A 153 -2.16 -3.07 -3.17
C MET A 153 -1.86 -4.56 -3.08
N GLY A 154 -1.11 -5.10 -4.03
CA GLY A 154 -0.64 -6.49 -4.05
C GLY A 154 0.86 -6.55 -4.18
N HIS A 155 1.47 -7.58 -3.58
CA HIS A 155 2.89 -7.84 -3.64
C HIS A 155 3.15 -9.34 -3.77
N LEU A 156 4.08 -9.70 -4.63
CA LEU A 156 4.60 -11.04 -4.81
C LEU A 156 6.07 -11.04 -4.40
N ARG A 157 6.41 -11.88 -3.44
CA ARG A 157 7.77 -11.92 -2.89
C ARG A 157 8.66 -12.89 -3.66
N TYR A 158 9.82 -12.38 -4.03
CA TYR A 158 11.00 -13.15 -4.37
C TYR A 158 12.13 -12.77 -3.42
N SER A 159 12.74 -13.74 -2.73
CA SER A 159 13.83 -13.45 -1.79
C SER A 159 15.18 -13.58 -2.46
N THR A 160 15.95 -12.52 -2.41
CA THR A 160 17.35 -12.51 -2.84
C THR A 160 18.32 -12.79 -1.68
N THR A 161 17.87 -12.64 -0.43
CA THR A 161 18.72 -12.65 0.77
C THR A 161 18.54 -13.89 1.65
N GLY A 162 17.75 -14.88 1.21
CA GLY A 162 17.50 -16.13 1.95
C GLY A 162 16.63 -15.98 3.23
N LYS A 163 16.21 -14.77 3.58
CA LYS A 163 15.28 -14.55 4.70
C LYS A 163 13.87 -14.90 4.24
N SER A 164 13.24 -15.90 4.86
CA SER A 164 11.90 -16.40 4.54
C SER A 164 10.92 -16.23 5.70
N GLY A 165 9.65 -16.45 5.44
CA GLY A 165 8.60 -16.43 6.45
C GLY A 165 7.65 -15.23 6.31
N LEU A 166 6.51 -15.33 7.00
CA LEU A 166 5.41 -14.36 6.93
C LEU A 166 5.85 -12.95 7.34
N ASP A 167 6.87 -12.86 8.17
CA ASP A 167 7.41 -11.57 8.66
C ASP A 167 8.07 -10.73 7.56
N TYR A 168 8.42 -11.33 6.44
CA TYR A 168 9.03 -10.66 5.30
C TYR A 168 8.07 -10.47 4.11
N ILE A 169 6.82 -10.91 4.23
CA ILE A 169 5.82 -10.73 3.18
C ILE A 169 5.20 -9.34 3.29
N HIS A 170 5.28 -8.58 2.21
CA HIS A 170 4.63 -7.28 2.09
C HIS A 170 3.13 -7.42 1.76
N PRO A 171 2.31 -6.36 1.93
CA PRO A 171 2.62 -5.03 2.44
C PRO A 171 2.88 -4.98 3.94
N PHE A 172 3.77 -4.09 4.37
CA PHE A 172 3.87 -3.70 5.76
C PHE A 172 2.93 -2.55 6.06
N LEU A 173 2.28 -2.60 7.24
CA LEU A 173 1.36 -1.56 7.68
C LEU A 173 1.89 -0.87 8.94
N ARG A 174 1.82 0.44 8.93
CA ARG A 174 1.96 1.28 10.11
C ARG A 174 0.59 1.85 10.44
N ARG A 175 0.10 1.58 11.65
CA ARG A 175 -1.23 1.99 12.11
C ARG A 175 -1.13 2.98 13.25
N ASN A 176 -1.97 4.00 13.20
CA ASN A 176 -2.09 5.04 14.20
C ASN A 176 -3.55 5.48 14.30
N ASN A 177 -3.96 6.01 15.46
CA ASN A 177 -5.30 6.58 15.64
C ASN A 177 -5.55 7.82 14.77
N TYR A 178 -4.50 8.57 14.42
CA TYR A 178 -4.60 9.60 13.41
C TYR A 178 -4.53 8.98 12.02
N ARG A 179 -5.64 9.03 11.28
CA ARG A 179 -5.75 8.46 9.95
C ARG A 179 -4.63 8.96 9.01
N ALA A 180 -4.31 10.24 9.11
CA ALA A 180 -3.24 10.86 8.33
C ALA A 180 -1.83 10.30 8.59
N LYS A 181 -1.61 9.58 9.70
CA LYS A 181 -0.33 8.93 10.07
C LYS A 181 -0.24 7.47 9.62
N ASN A 182 -1.31 6.91 9.04
CA ASN A 182 -1.31 5.53 8.58
C ASN A 182 -0.58 5.37 7.25
N LEU A 183 0.14 4.26 7.12
CA LEU A 183 1.00 3.99 5.98
C LEU A 183 1.02 2.50 5.65
N ALA A 184 0.97 2.18 4.36
CA ALA A 184 1.23 0.86 3.82
C ALA A 184 2.38 0.93 2.81
N VAL A 185 3.35 0.02 2.92
CA VAL A 185 4.51 0.00 2.03
C VAL A 185 4.72 -1.41 1.48
N CYS A 186 4.92 -1.51 0.19
CA CYS A 186 5.49 -2.69 -0.46
C CYS A 186 6.41 -2.27 -1.61
N GLY A 187 7.35 -3.12 -1.95
CA GLY A 187 8.28 -2.89 -3.04
C GLY A 187 9.38 -3.94 -3.06
N ASN A 188 10.27 -3.81 -4.02
CA ASN A 188 11.51 -4.55 -4.07
C ASN A 188 12.62 -3.62 -3.60
N PHE A 189 13.12 -3.84 -2.39
CA PHE A 189 14.14 -3.01 -1.76
C PHE A 189 15.41 -3.82 -1.51
N ASN A 190 16.55 -3.19 -1.70
CA ASN A 190 17.84 -3.73 -1.36
C ASN A 190 18.73 -2.55 -0.90
N LEU A 191 18.55 -2.14 0.34
CA LEU A 191 19.32 -1.05 0.93
C LEU A 191 20.73 -1.54 1.29
N THR A 192 21.73 -0.80 0.86
CA THR A 192 23.15 -1.09 1.16
C THR A 192 23.58 -0.56 2.52
N ASN A 193 22.84 0.38 3.09
CA ASN A 193 23.13 1.09 4.34
C ASN A 193 22.07 0.84 5.43
N VAL A 194 21.53 -0.36 5.50
CA VAL A 194 20.48 -0.76 6.47
C VAL A 194 20.91 -0.50 7.91
N ASP A 195 22.16 -0.84 8.26
CA ASP A 195 22.70 -0.68 9.61
C ASP A 195 22.76 0.79 10.02
N GLU A 196 23.18 1.65 9.12
CA GLU A 196 23.29 3.09 9.36
C GLU A 196 21.92 3.73 9.58
N ILE A 197 20.93 3.37 8.74
CA ILE A 197 19.57 3.88 8.87
C ILE A 197 18.93 3.36 10.16
N PHE A 198 19.15 2.08 10.49
CA PHE A 198 18.65 1.48 11.72
C PHE A 198 19.21 2.19 12.96
N ALA A 199 20.52 2.44 12.97
CA ALA A 199 21.19 3.18 14.05
C ALA A 199 20.65 4.61 14.16
N CYS A 200 20.42 5.29 13.03
CA CYS A 200 19.86 6.63 12.99
C CYS A 200 18.44 6.68 13.59
N ILE A 201 17.55 5.77 13.17
CA ILE A 201 16.18 5.67 13.70
C ILE A 201 16.19 5.39 15.20
N SER A 202 17.09 4.52 15.65
CA SER A 202 17.23 4.18 17.07
C SER A 202 17.76 5.36 17.89
N ALA A 203 18.71 6.12 17.35
CA ALA A 203 19.24 7.32 17.98
C ALA A 203 18.17 8.44 18.13
N GLU A 204 17.20 8.49 17.23
CA GLU A 204 16.01 9.37 17.33
C GLU A 204 14.97 8.87 18.35
N GLY A 205 15.25 7.81 19.10
CA GLY A 205 14.39 7.27 20.16
C GLY A 205 13.30 6.30 19.65
N GLN A 206 13.35 5.88 18.40
CA GLN A 206 12.43 4.88 17.87
C GLN A 206 12.94 3.46 18.16
N HIS A 207 12.02 2.50 18.16
CA HIS A 207 12.33 1.09 18.38
C HIS A 207 11.77 0.25 17.21
N PRO A 208 12.49 0.15 16.07
CA PRO A 208 12.05 -0.70 14.96
C PRO A 208 11.99 -2.17 15.42
N ARG A 209 10.82 -2.78 15.22
CA ARG A 209 10.54 -4.15 15.71
C ARG A 209 11.13 -5.25 14.84
N LYS A 210 11.58 -4.92 13.63
CA LYS A 210 12.10 -5.88 12.65
C LYS A 210 13.29 -5.28 11.91
N TYR A 211 14.28 -6.10 11.69
CA TYR A 211 15.46 -5.75 10.91
C TYR A 211 15.27 -6.22 9.47
N ALA A 212 14.57 -5.39 8.67
CA ALA A 212 14.32 -5.63 7.25
C ALA A 212 14.21 -4.29 6.52
N ASP A 213 14.75 -4.21 5.32
CA ASP A 213 14.83 -2.99 4.48
C ASP A 213 13.51 -2.24 4.41
N THR A 214 12.46 -2.93 3.96
CA THR A 214 11.14 -2.32 3.82
C THR A 214 10.54 -1.88 5.15
N TYR A 215 10.85 -2.58 6.24
CA TYR A 215 10.36 -2.21 7.56
C TYR A 215 11.05 -0.94 8.08
N ILE A 216 12.34 -0.83 7.85
CA ILE A 216 13.13 0.36 8.20
C ILE A 216 12.66 1.58 7.39
N ILE A 217 12.39 1.39 6.07
CA ILE A 217 11.80 2.42 5.22
C ILE A 217 10.44 2.85 5.76
N LEU A 218 9.57 1.90 6.13
CA LEU A 218 8.25 2.18 6.70
C LEU A 218 8.35 3.05 7.95
N GLU A 219 9.25 2.72 8.87
CA GLU A 219 9.41 3.47 10.13
C GLU A 219 10.03 4.85 9.89
N GLN A 220 11.01 4.96 9.01
CA GLN A 220 11.62 6.25 8.65
C GLN A 220 10.60 7.20 8.00
N LEU A 221 9.86 6.72 7.02
CA LEU A 221 8.78 7.49 6.39
C LEU A 221 7.67 7.84 7.39
N GLY A 222 7.31 6.87 8.23
CA GLY A 222 6.32 7.07 9.27
C GLY A 222 6.72 8.17 10.27
N HIS A 223 7.97 8.19 10.67
CA HIS A 223 8.49 9.24 11.56
C HIS A 223 8.41 10.63 10.93
N ARG A 224 8.81 10.78 9.67
CA ARG A 224 8.70 12.06 8.95
C ARG A 224 7.25 12.49 8.78
N LEU A 225 6.38 11.52 8.47
CA LEU A 225 4.95 11.75 8.37
C LEU A 225 4.33 12.20 9.70
N ASP A 226 4.75 11.62 10.83
CA ASP A 226 4.30 12.03 12.16
C ASP A 226 4.61 13.50 12.44
N ARG A 227 5.84 13.92 12.14
CA ARG A 227 6.28 15.31 12.34
C ARG A 227 5.49 16.29 11.48
N GLU A 228 5.25 15.94 10.21
CA GLU A 228 4.46 16.78 9.31
C GLU A 228 3.01 16.89 9.79
N VAL A 229 2.39 15.78 10.18
CA VAL A 229 1.02 15.77 10.72
C VAL A 229 0.92 16.59 12.01
N GLU A 230 1.91 16.50 12.89
CA GLU A 230 1.93 17.27 14.14
C GLU A 230 2.09 18.78 13.91
N ARG A 231 2.92 19.15 12.94
CA ARG A 231 3.06 20.54 12.50
C ARG A 231 1.71 21.09 12.02
N LEU A 232 1.10 20.38 11.06
CA LEU A 232 -0.20 20.74 10.49
C LEU A 232 -1.34 20.72 11.52
N TYR A 233 -1.31 19.78 12.47
CA TYR A 233 -2.27 19.72 13.56
C TYR A 233 -2.26 21.03 14.36
N LYS A 234 -1.07 21.53 14.74
CA LYS A 234 -0.95 22.80 15.48
C LYS A 234 -1.47 23.98 14.66
N GLU A 235 -1.12 24.07 13.39
CA GLU A 235 -1.58 25.13 12.48
C GLU A 235 -3.12 25.12 12.33
N CYS A 236 -3.68 23.97 11.95
CA CYS A 236 -5.13 23.86 11.76
C CYS A 236 -5.92 24.08 13.06
N ARG A 237 -5.37 23.68 14.22
CA ARG A 237 -5.99 23.97 15.52
C ARG A 237 -6.00 25.47 15.83
N ASN A 238 -4.92 26.18 15.52
CA ASN A 238 -4.84 27.64 15.69
C ASN A 238 -5.80 28.38 14.75
N GLU A 239 -6.09 27.82 13.57
CA GLU A 239 -7.11 28.32 12.65
C GLU A 239 -8.56 28.02 13.13
N GLY A 240 -8.73 27.25 14.22
CA GLY A 240 -10.03 26.95 14.81
C GLY A 240 -10.68 25.64 14.36
N TRP A 241 -10.04 24.86 13.48
CA TRP A 241 -10.59 23.58 13.00
C TRP A 241 -10.70 22.53 14.11
N LYS A 242 -11.76 21.70 14.07
CA LYS A 242 -12.06 20.67 15.07
C LYS A 242 -12.66 19.42 14.42
N GLY A 243 -12.60 18.28 15.13
CA GLY A 243 -13.27 17.04 14.74
C GLY A 243 -12.87 16.54 13.35
N ARG A 244 -13.85 16.11 12.56
CA ARG A 244 -13.63 15.57 11.21
C ARG A 244 -13.04 16.59 10.23
N GLU A 245 -13.42 17.86 10.36
CA GLU A 245 -12.89 18.94 9.52
C GLU A 245 -11.40 19.15 9.76
N LEU A 246 -10.94 19.08 11.00
CA LEU A 246 -9.52 19.14 11.34
C LEU A 246 -8.75 18.02 10.66
N THR A 247 -9.25 16.78 10.73
CA THR A 247 -8.62 15.63 10.05
C THR A 247 -8.55 15.83 8.55
N ALA A 248 -9.65 16.26 7.93
CA ALA A 248 -9.72 16.52 6.49
C ALA A 248 -8.72 17.61 6.05
N ARG A 249 -8.60 18.70 6.82
CA ARG A 249 -7.65 19.79 6.54
C ARG A 249 -6.20 19.35 6.66
N ILE A 250 -5.87 18.53 7.66
CA ILE A 250 -4.54 17.96 7.80
C ILE A 250 -4.24 17.06 6.60
N GLU A 251 -5.13 16.15 6.22
CA GLU A 251 -4.97 15.25 5.08
C GLU A 251 -4.77 16.01 3.75
N GLU A 252 -5.51 17.09 3.55
CA GLU A 252 -5.43 17.94 2.37
C GLU A 252 -4.08 18.69 2.26
N ARG A 253 -3.54 19.13 3.41
CA ARG A 253 -2.34 19.99 3.47
C ARG A 253 -1.03 19.22 3.58
N ILE A 254 -1.05 17.91 3.79
CA ILE A 254 0.19 17.13 3.87
C ILE A 254 0.96 17.22 2.56
N ASP A 255 2.18 17.74 2.65
CA ASP A 255 3.13 17.74 1.55
C ASP A 255 3.96 16.44 1.53
N LEU A 256 3.49 15.46 0.76
CA LEU A 256 4.19 14.18 0.59
C LEU A 256 5.55 14.35 -0.09
N ARG A 257 5.71 15.33 -0.97
CA ARG A 257 7.00 15.59 -1.62
C ARG A 257 8.02 15.98 -0.55
N ASN A 258 7.66 16.90 0.34
CA ASN A 258 8.52 17.29 1.45
C ASN A 258 8.84 16.12 2.39
N VAL A 259 7.84 15.30 2.75
CA VAL A 259 8.05 14.10 3.56
C VAL A 259 9.06 13.14 2.92
N LEU A 260 8.95 12.89 1.62
CA LEU A 260 9.87 12.02 0.89
C LEU A 260 11.27 12.64 0.74
N GLN A 261 11.36 13.91 0.38
CA GLN A 261 12.64 14.61 0.21
C GLN A 261 13.43 14.71 1.51
N THR A 262 12.76 14.94 2.64
CA THR A 262 13.41 14.99 3.96
C THR A 262 13.83 13.61 4.47
N SER A 263 13.30 12.54 3.89
CA SER A 263 13.75 11.16 4.17
C SER A 263 14.95 10.72 3.32
N SER A 264 15.08 11.27 2.11
CA SER A 264 16.05 10.81 1.10
C SER A 264 17.53 10.99 1.47
N PRO A 265 17.98 12.00 2.26
CA PRO A 265 19.40 12.15 2.61
C PRO A 265 19.98 10.98 3.43
N GLN A 266 19.14 10.09 3.92
CA GLN A 266 19.51 8.94 4.74
C GLN A 266 19.49 7.61 3.97
N TRP A 267 19.14 7.65 2.66
CA TRP A 267 18.98 6.45 1.82
C TRP A 267 20.05 6.33 0.75
#